data_7acb8d313cc86a6282da4cb134a6612c
#
_entry.id   7acb8d313cc86a6282da4cb134a6612c
#
_cell.length_a   1.000
_cell.length_b   1.000
_cell.length_c   1.000
_cell.angle_alpha   90.00
_cell.angle_beta   90.00
_cell.angle_gamma   90.00
#
_symmetry.space_group_name_H-M   'P 1'
#
loop_
_entity.id
_entity.type
_entity.pdbx_description
1 polymer ?
#
loop_
_entity_poly.entity_id
_entity_poly.type
_entity_poly.pdbx_seq_one_letter_code
_entity_poly.pdbx_strand_id
1 'polypeptide(L)'
;SEVYLNGHLLGRRPNGYVSFLYDMTPYLKEGDNVLAVRVDHSRYADSRWYTGSGIYRDVWLVAAPDTHIAQWGVGWHAASLTDKQAVVAVDVEVEKHKATSDKLELKASLYDTAGKKVAQRRVRVADGKEGIAKQSLDLKVSKPHRWNLDNPYLYTLKTELLANGKRIDGSETKVGLRTLEFDANKGFALNGNWMKVKGVCLHHDAGVLG
;
A
#
# COMPACT_ATOMS: atom_id res chain seq x y z
N SER A 1 19.33 -7.56 -6.90
CA SER A 1 19.89 -7.46 -5.53
C SER A 1 19.71 -8.75 -4.76
N GLU A 2 20.57 -8.97 -3.81
CA GLU A 2 20.51 -10.03 -2.80
C GLU A 2 20.58 -9.35 -1.43
N VAL A 3 19.73 -9.78 -0.49
CA VAL A 3 19.66 -9.20 0.87
C VAL A 3 20.00 -10.26 1.89
N TYR A 4 20.89 -9.90 2.81
CA TYR A 4 21.38 -10.78 3.86
C TYR A 4 21.18 -10.13 5.23
N LEU A 5 20.81 -10.93 6.23
CA LEU A 5 20.81 -10.53 7.64
C LEU A 5 21.72 -11.47 8.42
N ASN A 6 22.71 -10.90 9.13
CA ASN A 6 23.68 -11.67 9.94
C ASN A 6 24.35 -12.82 9.15
N GLY A 7 24.57 -12.63 7.84
CA GLY A 7 25.14 -13.63 6.96
C GLY A 7 24.14 -14.60 6.34
N HIS A 8 22.86 -14.59 6.75
CA HIS A 8 21.81 -15.42 6.18
C HIS A 8 21.14 -14.72 4.99
N LEU A 9 20.99 -15.39 3.86
CA LEU A 9 20.31 -14.89 2.68
C LEU A 9 18.80 -14.81 2.99
N LEU A 10 18.22 -13.60 3.00
CA LEU A 10 16.79 -13.39 3.12
C LEU A 10 16.08 -13.62 1.79
N GLY A 11 16.69 -13.18 0.70
CA GLY A 11 16.13 -13.37 -0.63
C GLY A 11 16.87 -12.63 -1.73
N ARG A 12 16.42 -12.88 -2.98
CA ARG A 12 16.94 -12.28 -4.18
C ARG A 12 15.86 -11.58 -4.97
N ARG A 13 16.12 -10.34 -5.41
CA ARG A 13 15.23 -9.55 -6.25
C ARG A 13 15.91 -9.19 -7.57
N PRO A 14 15.51 -9.79 -8.69
CA PRO A 14 16.13 -9.51 -9.99
C PRO A 14 15.69 -8.18 -10.60
N ASN A 15 14.54 -7.63 -10.19
CA ASN A 15 14.03 -6.35 -10.68
C ASN A 15 14.47 -5.20 -9.77
N GLY A 16 15.03 -4.12 -10.35
CA GLY A 16 15.54 -2.96 -9.62
C GLY A 16 14.49 -1.89 -9.29
N TYR A 17 13.27 -1.97 -9.84
CA TYR A 17 12.26 -0.89 -9.75
C TYR A 17 11.05 -1.24 -8.89
N VAL A 18 10.87 -2.50 -8.52
CA VAL A 18 9.72 -2.97 -7.75
C VAL A 18 10.12 -3.15 -6.29
N SER A 19 9.29 -2.60 -5.38
CA SER A 19 9.45 -2.82 -3.94
C SER A 19 9.36 -4.30 -3.58
N PHE A 20 10.07 -4.69 -2.54
CA PHE A 20 10.06 -6.06 -2.01
C PHE A 20 10.13 -6.04 -0.49
N LEU A 21 9.75 -7.15 0.12
CA LEU A 21 9.72 -7.36 1.57
C LEU A 21 10.36 -8.71 1.88
N TYR A 22 11.13 -8.75 2.96
CA TYR A 22 11.65 -9.99 3.53
C TYR A 22 11.41 -10.03 5.04
N ASP A 23 10.96 -11.18 5.53
CA ASP A 23 10.86 -11.43 6.96
C ASP A 23 12.26 -11.66 7.56
N MET A 24 12.59 -10.84 8.54
CA MET A 24 13.87 -10.87 9.24
C MET A 24 13.79 -11.66 10.56
N THR A 25 12.58 -11.92 11.06
CA THR A 25 12.33 -12.49 12.39
C THR A 25 13.14 -13.73 12.71
N PRO A 26 13.26 -14.75 11.79
CA PRO A 26 14.00 -15.97 12.08
C PRO A 26 15.52 -15.78 12.27
N TYR A 27 16.08 -14.66 11.82
CA TYR A 27 17.53 -14.42 11.77
C TYR A 27 17.99 -13.26 12.66
N LEU A 28 17.05 -12.66 13.42
CA LEU A 28 17.39 -11.62 14.41
C LEU A 28 18.08 -12.23 15.60
N LYS A 29 19.03 -11.48 16.17
CA LYS A 29 19.73 -11.81 17.40
C LYS A 29 19.70 -10.63 18.37
N GLU A 30 19.98 -10.88 19.63
CA GLU A 30 20.18 -9.80 20.62
C GLU A 30 21.41 -8.94 20.25
N GLY A 31 21.30 -7.64 20.50
CA GLY A 31 22.35 -6.66 20.18
C GLY A 31 22.36 -6.29 18.69
N ASP A 32 23.55 -6.11 18.15
CA ASP A 32 23.75 -5.58 16.79
C ASP A 32 23.39 -6.61 15.73
N ASN A 33 22.54 -6.19 14.79
CA ASN A 33 22.15 -6.95 13.61
C ASN A 33 22.69 -6.26 12.35
N VAL A 34 23.36 -7.01 11.49
CA VAL A 34 23.97 -6.50 10.26
C VAL A 34 23.13 -6.88 9.06
N LEU A 35 22.54 -5.86 8.43
CA LEU A 35 21.85 -5.98 7.14
C LEU A 35 22.83 -5.65 6.02
N ALA A 36 23.03 -6.59 5.08
CA ALA A 36 23.89 -6.40 3.92
C ALA A 36 23.10 -6.57 2.63
N VAL A 37 23.29 -5.66 1.68
CA VAL A 37 22.64 -5.69 0.37
C VAL A 37 23.73 -5.77 -0.70
N ARG A 38 23.73 -6.83 -1.48
CA ARG A 38 24.58 -6.98 -2.65
C ARG A 38 23.79 -6.61 -3.90
N VAL A 39 24.29 -5.66 -4.67
CA VAL A 39 23.75 -5.29 -5.98
C VAL A 39 24.77 -5.68 -7.05
N ASP A 40 24.34 -6.50 -8.02
CA ASP A 40 25.16 -6.90 -9.15
C ASP A 40 24.47 -6.41 -10.43
N HIS A 41 25.11 -5.46 -11.11
CA HIS A 41 24.68 -4.86 -12.38
C HIS A 41 25.75 -5.05 -13.45
N SER A 42 26.58 -6.08 -13.34
CA SER A 42 27.75 -6.28 -14.23
C SER A 42 27.42 -6.97 -15.57
N ARG A 43 26.26 -7.62 -15.69
CA ARG A 43 25.99 -8.56 -16.80
C ARG A 43 25.40 -7.92 -18.04
N TYR A 44 24.76 -6.76 -17.95
CA TYR A 44 24.04 -6.12 -19.04
C TYR A 44 24.39 -4.67 -19.12
N ALA A 45 24.74 -4.19 -20.31
CA ALA A 45 24.86 -2.78 -20.60
C ALA A 45 23.47 -2.21 -20.93
N ASP A 46 23.14 -1.07 -20.36
CA ASP A 46 21.94 -0.33 -20.71
C ASP A 46 22.14 0.39 -22.04
N SER A 47 21.21 0.21 -22.98
CA SER A 47 21.40 0.64 -24.36
C SER A 47 20.90 2.04 -24.69
N ARG A 48 20.14 2.67 -23.82
CA ARG A 48 19.49 3.96 -24.11
C ARG A 48 19.70 5.05 -23.06
N TRP A 49 19.96 4.68 -21.83
CA TRP A 49 20.35 5.58 -20.73
C TRP A 49 21.14 4.77 -19.70
N TYR A 50 21.79 5.47 -18.80
CA TYR A 50 22.54 4.85 -17.72
C TYR A 50 21.61 4.59 -16.53
N THR A 51 21.71 3.40 -15.93
CA THR A 51 21.08 3.08 -14.65
C THR A 51 22.14 2.97 -13.58
N GLY A 52 21.92 3.62 -12.45
CA GLY A 52 22.78 3.50 -11.28
C GLY A 52 22.68 2.11 -10.64
N SER A 53 23.65 1.79 -9.80
CA SER A 53 23.67 0.57 -8.99
C SER A 53 23.62 0.94 -7.51
N GLY A 54 22.88 0.17 -6.72
CA GLY A 54 22.76 0.40 -5.29
C GLY A 54 21.33 0.63 -4.83
N ILE A 55 21.20 1.17 -3.61
CA ILE A 55 19.94 1.51 -2.98
C ILE A 55 19.62 2.97 -3.30
N TYR A 56 18.50 3.24 -3.99
CA TYR A 56 18.10 4.59 -4.39
C TYR A 56 16.73 5.02 -3.85
N ARG A 57 16.00 4.10 -3.22
CA ARG A 57 14.71 4.37 -2.56
C ARG A 57 14.81 4.05 -1.08
N ASP A 58 13.80 4.48 -0.34
CA ASP A 58 13.71 4.29 1.11
C ASP A 58 13.75 2.80 1.49
N VAL A 59 14.47 2.54 2.56
CA VAL A 59 14.52 1.24 3.23
C VAL A 59 13.77 1.37 4.55
N TRP A 60 12.76 0.55 4.72
CA TRP A 60 11.90 0.56 5.90
C TRP A 60 12.11 -0.69 6.73
N LEU A 61 12.28 -0.51 8.03
CA LEU A 61 12.13 -1.58 9.02
C LEU A 61 10.72 -1.49 9.59
N VAL A 62 9.93 -2.54 9.37
CA VAL A 62 8.57 -2.65 9.89
C VAL A 62 8.56 -3.65 11.02
N ALA A 63 8.08 -3.26 12.19
CA ALA A 63 7.85 -4.14 13.32
C ALA A 63 6.35 -4.17 13.61
N ALA A 64 5.79 -5.37 13.67
CA ALA A 64 4.36 -5.58 13.90
C ALA A 64 4.14 -6.72 14.92
N PRO A 65 2.99 -6.75 15.61
CA PRO A 65 2.62 -7.90 16.44
C PRO A 65 2.33 -9.14 15.59
N ASP A 66 2.26 -10.32 16.21
CA ASP A 66 1.96 -11.59 15.53
C ASP A 66 0.64 -11.56 14.74
N THR A 67 -0.28 -10.68 15.10
CA THR A 67 -1.52 -10.42 14.35
C THR A 67 -1.55 -8.95 13.95
N HIS A 68 -1.48 -8.68 12.67
CA HIS A 68 -1.38 -7.33 12.11
C HIS A 68 -2.03 -7.21 10.74
N ILE A 69 -2.16 -6.00 10.21
CA ILE A 69 -2.54 -5.75 8.82
C ILE A 69 -1.33 -6.06 7.94
N ALA A 70 -1.51 -6.98 6.99
CA ALA A 70 -0.42 -7.41 6.11
C ALA A 70 0.23 -6.22 5.39
N GLN A 71 1.52 -6.30 5.14
CA GLN A 71 2.22 -5.28 4.35
C GLN A 71 1.62 -5.20 2.95
N TRP A 72 1.27 -3.97 2.51
CA TRP A 72 0.46 -3.68 1.32
C TRP A 72 -0.93 -4.33 1.31
N GLY A 73 -1.39 -4.80 2.44
CA GLY A 73 -2.66 -5.52 2.62
C GLY A 73 -3.90 -4.61 2.67
N VAL A 74 -3.79 -3.30 2.43
CA VAL A 74 -4.93 -2.38 2.35
C VAL A 74 -5.12 -1.92 0.91
N GLY A 75 -6.17 -2.42 0.26
CA GLY A 75 -6.65 -1.96 -1.03
C GLY A 75 -7.92 -1.13 -0.89
N TRP A 76 -8.17 -0.24 -1.85
CA TRP A 76 -9.42 0.50 -1.91
C TRP A 76 -9.75 0.92 -3.35
N HIS A 77 -11.05 1.05 -3.63
CA HIS A 77 -11.54 1.63 -4.88
C HIS A 77 -12.92 2.27 -4.68
N ALA A 78 -13.29 3.18 -5.58
CA ALA A 78 -14.65 3.69 -5.63
C ALA A 78 -15.56 2.68 -6.37
N ALA A 79 -16.30 1.87 -5.63
CA ALA A 79 -17.25 0.92 -6.20
C ALA A 79 -18.42 1.63 -6.90
N SER A 80 -18.81 2.81 -6.40
CA SER A 80 -19.70 3.73 -7.09
C SER A 80 -19.38 5.17 -6.70
N LEU A 81 -19.59 6.11 -7.64
CA LEU A 81 -19.32 7.52 -7.41
C LEU A 81 -20.30 8.38 -8.19
N THR A 82 -21.17 9.10 -7.48
CA THR A 82 -22.08 10.12 -7.99
C THR A 82 -21.90 11.41 -7.20
N ASP A 83 -22.54 12.49 -7.60
CA ASP A 83 -22.51 13.76 -6.84
C ASP A 83 -23.24 13.66 -5.49
N LYS A 84 -24.17 12.71 -5.38
CA LYS A 84 -24.95 12.51 -4.15
C LYS A 84 -24.27 11.56 -3.17
N GLN A 85 -23.60 10.53 -3.68
CA GLN A 85 -23.04 9.46 -2.85
C GLN A 85 -21.86 8.78 -3.54
N ALA A 86 -20.88 8.37 -2.74
CA ALA A 86 -19.85 7.39 -3.11
C ALA A 86 -19.95 6.16 -2.20
N VAL A 87 -19.63 5.01 -2.76
CA VAL A 87 -19.31 3.79 -2.02
C VAL A 87 -17.84 3.50 -2.24
N VAL A 88 -17.06 3.54 -1.16
CA VAL A 88 -15.64 3.21 -1.17
C VAL A 88 -15.51 1.80 -0.61
N ALA A 89 -15.19 0.86 -1.51
CA ALA A 89 -14.83 -0.49 -1.10
C ALA A 89 -13.40 -0.49 -0.57
N VAL A 90 -13.21 -1.11 0.59
CA VAL A 90 -11.92 -1.23 1.26
C VAL A 90 -11.67 -2.70 1.53
N ASP A 91 -10.60 -3.25 0.95
CA ASP A 91 -10.17 -4.63 1.14
C ASP A 91 -8.95 -4.63 2.06
N VAL A 92 -8.99 -5.47 3.09
CA VAL A 92 -7.91 -5.55 4.08
C VAL A 92 -7.50 -7.00 4.30
N GLU A 93 -6.21 -7.26 4.23
CA GLU A 93 -5.61 -8.55 4.59
C GLU A 93 -5.04 -8.45 6.00
N VAL A 94 -5.49 -9.35 6.87
CA VAL A 94 -4.97 -9.51 8.24
C VAL A 94 -4.13 -10.76 8.29
N GLU A 95 -2.86 -10.60 8.58
CA GLU A 95 -1.90 -11.68 8.73
C GLU A 95 -1.80 -12.10 10.21
N LYS A 96 -1.78 -13.40 10.46
CA LYS A 96 -1.67 -14.01 11.78
C LYS A 96 -0.58 -15.05 11.75
N HIS A 97 0.54 -14.77 12.39
CA HIS A 97 1.66 -15.69 12.50
C HIS A 97 1.41 -16.79 13.54
N LYS A 98 0.42 -16.59 14.41
CA LYS A 98 -0.03 -17.56 15.42
C LYS A 98 -1.54 -17.56 15.54
N ALA A 99 -2.12 -18.68 15.90
CA ALA A 99 -3.53 -18.75 16.26
C ALA A 99 -3.80 -17.86 17.49
N THR A 100 -4.97 -17.22 17.50
CA THR A 100 -5.41 -16.38 18.61
C THR A 100 -6.86 -16.66 18.99
N SER A 101 -7.18 -16.58 20.27
CA SER A 101 -8.56 -16.60 20.78
C SER A 101 -9.19 -15.20 20.88
N ASP A 102 -8.44 -14.16 20.55
CA ASP A 102 -8.92 -12.77 20.62
C ASP A 102 -10.08 -12.51 19.67
N LYS A 103 -11.00 -11.69 20.11
CA LYS A 103 -12.07 -11.16 19.26
C LYS A 103 -11.48 -10.08 18.36
N LEU A 104 -11.17 -10.44 17.11
CA LEU A 104 -10.57 -9.52 16.14
C LEU A 104 -11.66 -8.76 15.38
N GLU A 105 -11.46 -7.45 15.24
CA GLU A 105 -12.31 -6.56 14.45
C GLU A 105 -11.45 -5.64 13.58
N LEU A 106 -11.89 -5.42 12.35
CA LEU A 106 -11.39 -4.35 11.49
C LEU A 106 -12.33 -3.17 11.52
N LYS A 107 -11.76 -1.97 11.69
CA LYS A 107 -12.46 -0.70 11.61
C LYS A 107 -11.83 0.15 10.52
N ALA A 108 -12.60 0.50 9.49
CA ALA A 108 -12.22 1.46 8.46
C ALA A 108 -12.98 2.76 8.68
N SER A 109 -12.27 3.88 8.65
CA SER A 109 -12.83 5.23 8.84
C SER A 109 -12.26 6.17 7.80
N LEU A 110 -13.11 6.96 7.15
CA LEU A 110 -12.72 7.96 6.16
C LEU A 110 -12.88 9.35 6.74
N TYR A 111 -11.85 10.19 6.58
CA TYR A 111 -11.79 11.56 7.07
C TYR A 111 -11.60 12.53 5.92
N ASP A 112 -12.24 13.68 5.99
CA ASP A 112 -12.03 14.78 5.07
C ASP A 112 -10.73 15.56 5.39
N THR A 113 -10.44 16.60 4.60
CA THR A 113 -9.24 17.44 4.78
C THR A 113 -9.25 18.26 6.07
N ALA A 114 -10.43 18.48 6.65
CA ALA A 114 -10.58 19.16 7.96
C ALA A 114 -10.44 18.17 9.14
N GLY A 115 -10.20 16.89 8.88
CA GLY A 115 -10.11 15.85 9.90
C GLY A 115 -11.47 15.37 10.43
N LYS A 116 -12.58 15.77 9.80
CA LYS A 116 -13.90 15.29 10.16
C LYS A 116 -14.13 13.91 9.59
N LYS A 117 -14.60 12.98 10.43
CA LYS A 117 -14.99 11.65 10.00
C LYS A 117 -16.27 11.70 9.15
N VAL A 118 -16.19 11.26 7.90
CA VAL A 118 -17.30 11.27 6.93
C VAL A 118 -17.93 9.91 6.71
N ALA A 119 -17.20 8.81 6.97
CA ALA A 119 -17.74 7.45 6.92
C ALA A 119 -16.96 6.54 7.87
N GLN A 120 -17.60 5.48 8.36
CA GLN A 120 -16.97 4.44 9.16
C GLN A 120 -17.72 3.12 8.99
N ARG A 121 -16.97 2.03 8.97
CA ARG A 121 -17.49 0.67 9.06
C ARG A 121 -16.61 -0.16 9.98
N ARG A 122 -17.23 -1.14 10.65
CA ARG A 122 -16.54 -2.13 11.46
C ARG A 122 -17.06 -3.51 11.08
N VAL A 123 -16.16 -4.48 10.96
CA VAL A 123 -16.49 -5.88 10.68
C VAL A 123 -15.67 -6.77 11.60
N ARG A 124 -16.22 -7.92 11.94
CA ARG A 124 -15.49 -8.95 12.66
C ARG A 124 -14.55 -9.67 11.68
N VAL A 125 -13.31 -9.87 12.07
CA VAL A 125 -12.37 -10.73 11.34
C VAL A 125 -12.70 -12.18 11.71
N ALA A 126 -12.96 -13.00 10.68
CA ALA A 126 -13.26 -14.42 10.92
C ALA A 126 -12.01 -15.16 11.35
N ASP A 127 -12.21 -16.15 12.22
CA ASP A 127 -11.25 -17.15 12.70
C ASP A 127 -9.91 -16.66 13.24
N GLY A 128 -9.63 -17.07 14.48
CA GLY A 128 -8.32 -16.89 15.11
C GLY A 128 -7.23 -17.84 14.59
N LYS A 129 -7.43 -18.53 13.46
CA LYS A 129 -6.45 -19.45 12.89
C LYS A 129 -5.27 -18.68 12.28
N GLU A 130 -4.10 -19.30 12.33
CA GLU A 130 -2.91 -18.83 11.61
C GLU A 130 -3.18 -18.68 10.11
N GLY A 131 -2.52 -17.71 9.47
CA GLY A 131 -2.65 -17.42 8.05
C GLY A 131 -3.28 -16.06 7.77
N ILE A 132 -3.65 -15.83 6.51
CA ILE A 132 -4.20 -14.56 6.04
C ILE A 132 -5.73 -14.61 6.01
N ALA A 133 -6.35 -13.66 6.70
CA ALA A 133 -7.80 -13.41 6.63
C ALA A 133 -8.07 -12.17 5.78
N LYS A 134 -8.91 -12.32 4.75
CA LYS A 134 -9.34 -11.20 3.88
C LYS A 134 -10.70 -10.67 4.34
N GLN A 135 -10.82 -9.36 4.40
CA GLN A 135 -12.05 -8.67 4.80
C GLN A 135 -12.34 -7.52 3.83
N SER A 136 -13.61 -7.34 3.47
CA SER A 136 -14.06 -6.23 2.66
C SER A 136 -15.08 -5.39 3.42
N LEU A 137 -14.97 -4.06 3.31
CA LEU A 137 -15.83 -3.09 3.96
C LEU A 137 -16.26 -2.02 2.97
N ASP A 138 -17.55 -1.67 2.97
CA ASP A 138 -18.08 -0.56 2.18
C ASP A 138 -18.29 0.68 3.04
N LEU A 139 -17.63 1.76 2.67
CA LEU A 139 -17.79 3.08 3.29
C LEU A 139 -18.69 3.96 2.42
N LYS A 140 -19.85 4.36 2.93
CA LYS A 140 -20.78 5.25 2.22
C LYS A 140 -20.49 6.69 2.59
N VAL A 141 -20.20 7.52 1.58
CA VAL A 141 -19.90 8.95 1.72
C VAL A 141 -20.98 9.76 1.04
N SER A 142 -21.65 10.62 1.78
CA SER A 142 -22.65 11.54 1.23
C SER A 142 -21.97 12.78 0.67
N LYS A 143 -22.45 13.26 -0.51
CA LYS A 143 -21.92 14.44 -1.22
C LYS A 143 -20.38 14.41 -1.29
N PRO A 144 -19.78 13.41 -1.93
CA PRO A 144 -18.34 13.24 -1.96
C PRO A 144 -17.67 14.35 -2.77
N HIS A 145 -16.50 14.80 -2.31
CA HIS A 145 -15.59 15.62 -3.10
C HIS A 145 -14.81 14.71 -4.04
N ARG A 146 -14.92 14.97 -5.35
CA ARG A 146 -14.15 14.22 -6.36
C ARG A 146 -12.72 14.77 -6.46
N TRP A 147 -11.79 13.87 -6.59
CA TRP A 147 -10.44 14.21 -7.01
C TRP A 147 -10.43 14.53 -8.51
N ASN A 148 -9.85 15.65 -8.89
CA ASN A 148 -9.59 16.00 -10.29
C ASN A 148 -8.27 16.79 -10.39
N LEU A 149 -7.87 17.18 -11.60
CA LEU A 149 -6.59 17.87 -11.85
C LEU A 149 -6.55 19.27 -11.24
N ASP A 150 -7.68 19.98 -11.23
CA ASP A 150 -7.76 21.35 -10.71
C ASP A 150 -7.95 21.36 -9.19
N ASN A 151 -8.59 20.33 -8.67
CA ASN A 151 -8.82 20.13 -7.24
C ASN A 151 -8.51 18.69 -6.84
N PRO A 152 -7.24 18.36 -6.53
CA PRO A 152 -6.80 17.02 -6.16
C PRO A 152 -7.19 16.68 -4.71
N TYR A 153 -8.48 16.67 -4.43
CA TYR A 153 -9.02 16.44 -3.09
C TYR A 153 -8.73 15.03 -2.60
N LEU A 154 -8.10 14.92 -1.43
CA LEU A 154 -7.73 13.65 -0.81
C LEU A 154 -8.38 13.48 0.56
N TYR A 155 -9.12 12.39 0.71
CA TYR A 155 -9.52 11.89 2.01
C TYR A 155 -8.36 11.14 2.68
N THR A 156 -8.48 10.94 4.00
CA THR A 156 -7.59 10.04 4.75
C THR A 156 -8.39 8.81 5.18
N LEU A 157 -8.05 7.66 4.63
CA LEU A 157 -8.57 6.36 5.07
C LEU A 157 -7.68 5.87 6.21
N LYS A 158 -8.29 5.61 7.38
CA LYS A 158 -7.66 4.94 8.52
C LYS A 158 -8.23 3.54 8.65
N THR A 159 -7.38 2.54 8.60
CA THR A 159 -7.72 1.16 8.93
C THR A 159 -7.10 0.80 10.27
N GLU A 160 -7.88 0.21 11.15
CA GLU A 160 -7.45 -0.18 12.49
C GLU A 160 -7.86 -1.64 12.74
N LEU A 161 -6.90 -2.43 13.19
CA LEU A 161 -7.12 -3.78 13.69
C LEU A 161 -7.24 -3.73 15.21
N LEU A 162 -8.33 -4.28 15.73
CA LEU A 162 -8.59 -4.33 17.15
C LEU A 162 -8.63 -5.79 17.63
N ALA A 163 -8.02 -6.06 18.79
CA ALA A 163 -8.15 -7.29 19.54
C ALA A 163 -8.86 -6.99 20.86
N ASN A 164 -9.97 -7.66 21.13
CA ASN A 164 -10.81 -7.44 22.33
C ASN A 164 -11.16 -5.95 22.55
N GLY A 165 -11.40 -5.22 21.43
CA GLY A 165 -11.75 -3.78 21.45
C GLY A 165 -10.56 -2.83 21.57
N LYS A 166 -9.34 -3.29 21.82
CA LYS A 166 -8.13 -2.48 21.88
C LYS A 166 -7.41 -2.51 20.51
N ARG A 167 -7.00 -1.33 20.01
CA ARG A 167 -6.21 -1.24 18.77
C ARG A 167 -4.84 -1.90 18.99
N ILE A 168 -4.49 -2.82 18.09
CA ILE A 168 -3.21 -3.51 18.06
C ILE A 168 -2.37 -3.13 16.84
N ASP A 169 -3.02 -2.71 15.73
CA ASP A 169 -2.33 -2.26 14.52
C ASP A 169 -3.20 -1.27 13.73
N GLY A 170 -2.64 -0.63 12.69
CA GLY A 170 -3.39 0.23 11.79
C GLY A 170 -2.52 0.96 10.79
N SER A 171 -3.16 1.41 9.71
CA SER A 171 -2.53 2.19 8.65
C SER A 171 -3.36 3.41 8.25
N GLU A 172 -2.70 4.37 7.60
CA GLU A 172 -3.33 5.54 7.02
C GLU A 172 -2.96 5.65 5.54
N THR A 173 -3.97 5.86 4.69
CA THR A 173 -3.81 5.97 3.24
C THR A 173 -4.56 7.19 2.72
N LYS A 174 -3.95 7.95 1.79
CA LYS A 174 -4.63 9.03 1.08
C LYS A 174 -5.49 8.47 -0.05
N VAL A 175 -6.74 8.92 -0.11
CA VAL A 175 -7.77 8.38 -1.00
C VAL A 175 -8.38 9.51 -1.84
N GLY A 176 -8.20 9.47 -3.15
CA GLY A 176 -8.81 10.40 -4.09
C GLY A 176 -9.97 9.74 -4.85
N LEU A 177 -11.21 10.14 -4.56
CA LEU A 177 -12.39 9.55 -5.18
C LEU A 177 -12.56 10.06 -6.61
N ARG A 178 -12.39 9.17 -7.60
CA ARG A 178 -12.51 9.46 -9.01
C ARG A 178 -12.99 8.25 -9.79
N THR A 179 -13.54 8.47 -10.98
CA THR A 179 -13.79 7.43 -11.98
C THR A 179 -12.79 7.58 -13.12
N LEU A 180 -12.32 6.45 -13.64
CA LEU A 180 -11.44 6.37 -14.80
C LEU A 180 -12.13 5.50 -15.84
N GLU A 181 -12.18 5.99 -17.09
CA GLU A 181 -12.78 5.29 -18.21
C GLU A 181 -11.79 5.24 -19.37
N PHE A 182 -11.74 4.10 -20.05
CA PHE A 182 -10.91 3.89 -21.23
C PHE A 182 -11.79 3.37 -22.35
N ASP A 183 -11.76 4.04 -23.48
CA ASP A 183 -12.53 3.67 -24.67
C ASP A 183 -11.60 3.68 -25.89
N ALA A 184 -11.74 2.67 -26.76
CA ALA A 184 -10.87 2.50 -27.92
C ALA A 184 -10.94 3.68 -28.91
N ASN A 185 -12.09 4.35 -29.01
CA ASN A 185 -12.31 5.45 -29.94
C ASN A 185 -12.21 6.84 -29.29
N LYS A 186 -12.55 6.96 -28.00
CA LYS A 186 -12.58 8.24 -27.28
C LYS A 186 -11.35 8.46 -26.41
N GLY A 187 -10.58 7.41 -26.11
CA GLY A 187 -9.37 7.49 -25.30
C GLY A 187 -9.66 7.39 -23.80
N PHE A 188 -9.19 8.34 -23.02
CA PHE A 188 -9.24 8.38 -21.56
C PHE A 188 -10.23 9.42 -21.04
N ALA A 189 -11.05 9.05 -20.05
CA ALA A 189 -11.86 10.01 -19.31
C ALA A 189 -11.59 9.95 -17.81
N LEU A 190 -11.55 11.12 -17.19
CA LEU A 190 -11.52 11.33 -15.75
C LEU A 190 -12.85 11.94 -15.30
N ASN A 191 -13.56 11.25 -14.40
CA ASN A 191 -14.88 11.65 -13.91
C ASN A 191 -15.89 11.93 -15.04
N GLY A 192 -15.86 11.11 -16.10
CA GLY A 192 -16.71 11.26 -17.28
C GLY A 192 -16.25 12.31 -18.29
N ASN A 193 -15.17 13.08 -18.02
CA ASN A 193 -14.63 14.07 -18.94
C ASN A 193 -13.52 13.45 -19.79
N TRP A 194 -13.74 13.34 -21.10
CA TRP A 194 -12.76 12.85 -22.07
C TRP A 194 -11.62 13.83 -22.22
N MET A 195 -10.39 13.37 -22.14
CA MET A 195 -9.22 14.23 -22.18
C MET A 195 -7.99 13.51 -22.76
N LYS A 196 -7.06 14.30 -23.30
CA LYS A 196 -5.75 13.77 -23.71
C LYS A 196 -4.82 13.67 -22.51
N VAL A 197 -4.21 12.50 -22.35
CA VAL A 197 -3.11 12.31 -21.38
C VAL A 197 -1.85 12.93 -21.99
N LYS A 198 -1.27 13.89 -21.28
CA LYS A 198 0.03 14.51 -21.62
C LYS A 198 1.07 13.95 -20.66
N GLY A 199 2.16 13.42 -21.19
CA GLY A 199 3.21 12.80 -20.39
C GLY A 199 4.59 13.02 -20.97
N VAL A 200 5.58 12.81 -20.14
CA VAL A 200 7.01 12.86 -20.51
C VAL A 200 7.70 11.64 -19.91
N CYS A 201 8.83 11.26 -20.50
CA CYS A 201 9.72 10.28 -19.89
C CYS A 201 10.64 11.02 -18.90
N LEU A 202 10.58 10.64 -17.64
CA LEU A 202 11.46 11.15 -16.60
C LEU A 202 12.37 10.02 -16.15
N HIS A 203 13.65 10.12 -16.48
CA HIS A 203 14.68 9.20 -16.01
C HIS A 203 15.22 9.71 -14.67
N HIS A 204 15.26 8.85 -13.66
CA HIS A 204 15.65 9.22 -12.29
C HIS A 204 17.16 9.21 -12.07
N ASP A 205 17.92 8.64 -13.01
CA ASP A 205 19.38 8.59 -12.95
C ASP A 205 19.99 9.78 -13.67
N ALA A 206 21.03 10.37 -13.07
CA ALA A 206 21.76 11.51 -13.61
C ALA A 206 22.98 11.07 -14.43
N GLY A 207 22.85 10.09 -15.30
CA GLY A 207 23.92 9.51 -16.11
C GLY A 207 25.01 8.89 -15.23
N VAL A 208 26.25 9.37 -15.38
CA VAL A 208 27.40 8.81 -14.60
C VAL A 208 27.31 9.06 -13.09
N LEU A 209 26.40 9.89 -12.64
CA LEU A 209 26.21 10.19 -11.22
C LEU A 209 25.21 9.22 -10.56
N GLY A 210 24.39 8.52 -11.32
CA GLY A 210 23.41 7.56 -10.84
C GLY A 210 22.20 8.16 -10.17
#